data_50f51e96891c2c29aeccbe1aef07ece7
#
_entry.id   50f51e96891c2c29aeccbe1aef07ece7
#
_cell.length_a   1.000
_cell.length_b   1.000
_cell.length_c   1.000
_cell.angle_alpha   90.00
_cell.angle_beta   90.00
_cell.angle_gamma   90.00
#
_symmetry.space_group_name_H-M   'P 1'
#
loop_
_entity.id
_entity.type
_entity.pdbx_description
1 polymer ?
#
loop_
_entity_poly.entity_id
_entity_poly.type
_entity_poly.pdbx_seq_one_letter_code
_entity_poly.pdbx_strand_id
1 'polypeptide(L)'
;MKMNLKKRSLRFGAEAIAITALTVAAIVILNIAFTALCYRYMWYSDMSSELQYAISDDCKEYINDQVIPKVKDGEKITILFCDDEDVIAQNETQIYAYESAMELKELFPDVIEVDFLNVWEQPKRARELGVTHSLDVVVMTENETNVISQSSLFITDSTTQTVTAYHGEKRLAAAMMKVVSDDSPMCYVTVNHGEEIDSYELLYTLADAGYTCSFLDLLNFDIPEDCSLLLTVDPKQDMTAGEGGVVSEVQKVQKYLDQGGNYMVFLAPDTFAGGGLANFELLLEDWGVDFAHSVGESGSEEYYQIKDSAHSVSVDGYTIFGSIGSEGKAATVFDEGVKPAIFKDATSIIVAEKYKSASDGSFSANIDGRERVFSPLITTYNTAEAHAGGKVVDKANDGAFTLMSVTEQSYQGKSSRLVVCASTGFVSEEAMQSVVYGNSEVISSITRDMGRAGAP
;
A
#
# COMPACT_ATOMS: atom_id res chain seq x y z
N MET A 1 57.64 -62.13 -9.62
CA MET A 1 57.35 -61.14 -8.55
C MET A 1 56.50 -59.97 -9.01
N LYS A 2 56.59 -59.44 -10.24
CA LYS A 2 55.80 -58.31 -10.74
C LYS A 2 54.28 -58.58 -10.94
N MET A 3 53.84 -59.82 -11.11
CA MET A 3 52.44 -60.17 -11.37
C MET A 3 51.55 -60.20 -10.11
N ASN A 4 52.12 -60.48 -8.95
CA ASN A 4 51.42 -60.42 -7.64
C ASN A 4 51.17 -59.01 -7.11
N LEU A 5 52.03 -58.04 -7.45
CA LEU A 5 51.84 -56.66 -7.09
C LEU A 5 50.69 -55.99 -7.85
N LYS A 6 50.51 -56.28 -9.15
CA LYS A 6 49.37 -55.78 -9.94
C LYS A 6 48.04 -56.33 -9.45
N LYS A 7 47.94 -57.60 -9.08
CA LYS A 7 46.71 -58.17 -8.51
C LYS A 7 46.36 -57.59 -7.17
N ARG A 8 47.32 -57.26 -6.35
CA ARG A 8 47.15 -56.63 -5.01
C ARG A 8 46.68 -55.17 -5.15
N SER A 9 47.27 -54.39 -6.07
CA SER A 9 46.83 -53.03 -6.34
C SER A 9 45.46 -52.91 -6.94
N LEU A 10 45.09 -53.86 -7.84
CA LEU A 10 43.72 -53.95 -8.39
C LEU A 10 42.66 -54.29 -7.33
N ARG A 11 43.00 -55.17 -6.38
CA ARG A 11 42.10 -55.54 -5.29
C ARG A 11 41.89 -54.36 -4.30
N PHE A 12 42.93 -53.67 -3.91
CA PHE A 12 42.83 -52.48 -3.07
C PHE A 12 42.09 -51.34 -3.80
N GLY A 13 42.27 -51.16 -5.10
CA GLY A 13 41.52 -50.20 -5.89
C GLY A 13 40.05 -50.52 -5.98
N ALA A 14 39.70 -51.80 -6.17
CA ALA A 14 38.28 -52.24 -6.17
C ALA A 14 37.62 -52.12 -4.80
N GLU A 15 38.34 -52.45 -3.73
CA GLU A 15 37.85 -52.26 -2.35
C GLU A 15 37.64 -50.77 -2.02
N ALA A 16 38.56 -49.90 -2.44
CA ALA A 16 38.38 -48.43 -2.26
C ALA A 16 37.15 -47.89 -3.02
N ILE A 17 36.97 -48.29 -4.27
CA ILE A 17 35.83 -47.91 -5.09
C ILE A 17 34.53 -48.42 -4.45
N ALA A 18 34.48 -49.66 -3.98
CA ALA A 18 33.33 -50.23 -3.32
C ALA A 18 32.97 -49.48 -2.01
N ILE A 19 33.96 -49.15 -1.20
CA ILE A 19 33.74 -48.36 0.04
C ILE A 19 33.22 -46.96 -0.30
N THR A 20 33.84 -46.27 -1.27
CA THR A 20 33.38 -44.95 -1.72
C THR A 20 31.93 -45.00 -2.24
N ALA A 21 31.57 -45.99 -3.07
CA ALA A 21 30.24 -46.16 -3.58
C ALA A 21 29.21 -46.41 -2.44
N LEU A 22 29.59 -47.22 -1.46
CA LEU A 22 28.77 -47.52 -0.28
C LEU A 22 28.57 -46.29 0.60
N THR A 23 29.61 -45.48 0.77
CA THR A 23 29.55 -44.23 1.54
C THR A 23 28.64 -43.21 0.84
N VAL A 24 28.76 -43.04 -0.48
CA VAL A 24 27.89 -42.16 -1.27
C VAL A 24 26.44 -42.63 -1.20
N ALA A 25 26.20 -43.93 -1.36
CA ALA A 25 24.85 -44.48 -1.23
C ALA A 25 24.25 -44.27 0.17
N ALA A 26 25.06 -44.45 1.22
CA ALA A 26 24.61 -44.19 2.60
C ALA A 26 24.27 -42.70 2.84
N ILE A 27 25.06 -41.78 2.30
CA ILE A 27 24.79 -40.33 2.38
C ILE A 27 23.50 -39.97 1.64
N VAL A 28 23.26 -40.52 0.46
CA VAL A 28 22.03 -40.29 -0.31
C VAL A 28 20.81 -40.83 0.43
N ILE A 29 20.89 -42.05 0.97
CA ILE A 29 19.79 -42.65 1.76
C ILE A 29 19.51 -41.83 3.02
N LEU A 30 20.54 -41.41 3.76
CA LEU A 30 20.39 -40.56 4.92
C LEU A 30 19.77 -39.20 4.58
N ASN A 31 20.16 -38.61 3.48
CA ASN A 31 19.59 -37.35 3.03
C ASN A 31 18.11 -37.48 2.66
N ILE A 32 17.75 -38.52 1.91
CA ILE A 32 16.34 -38.80 1.58
C ILE A 32 15.51 -39.07 2.85
N ALA A 33 16.04 -39.89 3.77
CA ALA A 33 15.36 -40.20 5.02
C ALA A 33 15.21 -38.97 5.92
N PHE A 34 16.25 -38.13 6.01
CA PHE A 34 16.22 -36.88 6.75
C PHE A 34 15.22 -35.88 6.13
N THR A 35 15.25 -35.72 4.81
CA THR A 35 14.27 -34.88 4.10
C THR A 35 12.84 -35.36 4.33
N ALA A 36 12.58 -36.66 4.22
CA ALA A 36 11.26 -37.21 4.49
C ALA A 36 10.81 -37.02 5.95
N LEU A 37 11.73 -37.09 6.91
CA LEU A 37 11.45 -36.82 8.32
C LEU A 37 11.20 -35.31 8.55
N CYS A 38 11.99 -34.44 7.93
CA CYS A 38 11.77 -33.01 7.97
C CYS A 38 10.39 -32.63 7.45
N TYR A 39 9.97 -33.15 6.31
CA TYR A 39 8.61 -32.94 5.78
C TYR A 39 7.51 -33.51 6.68
N ARG A 40 7.72 -34.69 7.27
CA ARG A 40 6.69 -35.34 8.10
C ARG A 40 6.55 -34.72 9.50
N TYR A 41 7.61 -34.18 10.05
CA TYR A 41 7.65 -33.65 11.44
C TYR A 41 7.90 -32.15 11.45
N MET A 42 7.86 -31.48 10.28
CA MET A 42 8.10 -30.03 10.16
C MET A 42 9.44 -29.59 10.80
N TRP A 43 10.46 -30.45 10.72
CA TRP A 43 11.78 -30.20 11.29
C TRP A 43 12.65 -29.40 10.33
N TYR A 44 12.18 -28.26 9.89
CA TYR A 44 13.01 -27.29 9.19
C TYR A 44 12.94 -25.96 9.91
N SER A 45 14.11 -25.37 10.06
CA SER A 45 14.25 -23.98 10.47
C SER A 45 14.52 -23.16 9.23
N ASP A 46 13.80 -22.08 9.08
CA ASP A 46 14.10 -21.11 8.02
C ASP A 46 15.48 -20.54 8.25
N MET A 47 16.44 -20.95 7.39
CA MET A 47 17.82 -20.47 7.39
C MET A 47 18.06 -19.45 6.30
N SER A 48 17.01 -18.93 5.64
CA SER A 48 17.14 -17.82 4.71
C SER A 48 17.57 -16.57 5.46
N SER A 49 18.32 -15.72 4.81
CA SER A 49 18.74 -14.44 5.40
C SER A 49 17.57 -13.46 5.61
N GLU A 50 16.40 -13.78 5.08
CA GLU A 50 15.19 -12.95 5.09
C GLU A 50 14.05 -13.56 5.92
N LEU A 51 14.26 -14.69 6.60
CA LEU A 51 13.25 -15.35 7.45
C LEU A 51 11.87 -15.43 6.75
N GLN A 52 11.81 -16.10 5.60
CA GLN A 52 10.65 -16.10 4.67
C GLN A 52 9.31 -16.48 5.32
N TYR A 53 9.33 -17.17 6.45
CA TYR A 53 8.14 -17.62 7.17
C TYR A 53 7.96 -16.94 8.54
N ALA A 54 9.00 -16.33 9.08
CA ALA A 54 8.97 -15.75 10.42
C ALA A 54 8.23 -14.42 10.41
N ILE A 55 7.38 -14.24 11.42
CA ILE A 55 6.73 -12.95 11.67
C ILE A 55 7.77 -11.96 12.17
N SER A 56 7.82 -10.77 11.57
CA SER A 56 8.73 -9.71 11.95
C SER A 56 8.48 -9.22 13.38
N ASP A 57 9.53 -8.69 14.02
CA ASP A 57 9.39 -8.15 15.37
C ASP A 57 8.41 -6.95 15.41
N ASP A 58 8.38 -6.13 14.36
CA ASP A 58 7.44 -5.01 14.21
C ASP A 58 5.98 -5.51 14.16
N CYS A 59 5.73 -6.60 13.43
CA CYS A 59 4.40 -7.22 13.38
C CYS A 59 4.00 -7.80 14.72
N LYS A 60 4.93 -8.45 15.45
CA LYS A 60 4.69 -8.98 16.81
C LYS A 60 4.32 -7.86 17.78
N GLU A 61 5.07 -6.75 17.75
CA GLU A 61 4.80 -5.58 18.58
C GLU A 61 3.44 -4.96 18.23
N TYR A 62 3.14 -4.80 16.93
CA TYR A 62 1.84 -4.31 16.49
C TYR A 62 0.68 -5.17 16.97
N ILE A 63 0.77 -6.51 16.84
CA ILE A 63 -0.29 -7.40 17.30
C ILE A 63 -0.44 -7.33 18.82
N ASN A 64 0.66 -7.34 19.56
CA ASN A 64 0.64 -7.26 21.02
C ASN A 64 0.04 -5.95 21.55
N ASP A 65 0.40 -4.82 20.94
CA ASP A 65 0.08 -3.49 21.44
C ASP A 65 -1.23 -2.92 20.89
N GLN A 66 -1.63 -3.35 19.67
CA GLN A 66 -2.78 -2.77 18.99
C GLN A 66 -3.95 -3.75 18.81
N VAL A 67 -3.67 -5.04 18.54
CA VAL A 67 -4.72 -6.02 18.26
C VAL A 67 -5.23 -6.66 19.53
N ILE A 68 -4.33 -7.26 20.33
CA ILE A 68 -4.71 -8.03 21.53
C ILE A 68 -5.54 -7.20 22.52
N PRO A 69 -5.23 -5.91 22.81
CA PRO A 69 -6.03 -5.11 23.74
C PRO A 69 -7.48 -4.89 23.32
N LYS A 70 -7.79 -5.09 22.02
CA LYS A 70 -9.16 -4.94 21.48
C LYS A 70 -9.94 -6.26 21.47
N VAL A 71 -9.29 -7.40 21.67
CA VAL A 71 -9.98 -8.69 21.76
C VAL A 71 -10.81 -8.71 23.04
N LYS A 72 -12.10 -9.01 22.92
CA LYS A 72 -13.02 -9.07 24.06
C LYS A 72 -12.69 -10.25 24.97
N ASP A 73 -12.92 -10.11 26.27
CA ASP A 73 -12.60 -11.15 27.26
C ASP A 73 -13.25 -12.49 26.88
N GLY A 74 -12.42 -13.51 26.69
CA GLY A 74 -12.83 -14.86 26.32
C GLY A 74 -13.08 -15.11 24.85
N GLU A 75 -12.99 -14.08 23.99
CA GLU A 75 -13.07 -14.21 22.54
C GLU A 75 -11.70 -14.60 21.96
N LYS A 76 -11.70 -15.32 20.85
CA LYS A 76 -10.49 -15.65 20.10
C LYS A 76 -10.59 -15.16 18.65
N ILE A 77 -9.44 -14.85 18.08
CA ILE A 77 -9.28 -14.63 16.66
C ILE A 77 -8.97 -16.00 16.04
N THR A 78 -9.82 -16.45 15.13
CA THR A 78 -9.59 -17.70 14.37
C THR A 78 -9.05 -17.35 12.99
N ILE A 79 -7.91 -17.93 12.63
CA ILE A 79 -7.38 -17.94 11.28
C ILE A 79 -7.80 -19.27 10.65
N LEU A 80 -8.75 -19.22 9.71
CA LEU A 80 -9.37 -20.40 9.10
C LEU A 80 -8.86 -20.58 7.68
N PHE A 81 -8.25 -21.72 7.43
CA PHE A 81 -7.87 -22.14 6.08
C PHE A 81 -9.00 -22.92 5.41
N CYS A 82 -9.19 -22.71 4.10
CA CYS A 82 -10.36 -23.18 3.36
C CYS A 82 -10.17 -24.56 2.68
N ASP A 83 -9.27 -25.39 3.19
CA ASP A 83 -9.07 -26.80 2.81
C ASP A 83 -8.56 -27.61 4.03
N ASP A 84 -8.33 -28.90 3.84
CA ASP A 84 -7.76 -29.77 4.87
C ASP A 84 -6.31 -29.39 5.17
N GLU A 85 -5.88 -29.51 6.42
CA GLU A 85 -4.54 -29.14 6.90
C GLU A 85 -3.43 -29.79 6.07
N ASP A 86 -3.57 -31.08 5.75
CA ASP A 86 -2.57 -31.83 4.94
C ASP A 86 -2.43 -31.24 3.52
N VAL A 87 -3.51 -30.68 2.97
CA VAL A 87 -3.52 -30.06 1.63
C VAL A 87 -2.86 -28.68 1.71
N ILE A 88 -3.21 -27.89 2.70
CA ILE A 88 -2.63 -26.56 2.93
C ILE A 88 -1.12 -26.63 3.16
N ALA A 89 -0.69 -27.50 4.06
CA ALA A 89 0.72 -27.67 4.43
C ALA A 89 1.61 -28.20 3.28
N GLN A 90 1.01 -28.81 2.24
CA GLN A 90 1.73 -29.29 1.05
C GLN A 90 1.61 -28.37 -0.16
N ASN A 91 0.81 -27.32 -0.06
CA ASN A 91 0.62 -26.37 -1.16
C ASN A 91 1.79 -25.38 -1.20
N GLU A 92 2.44 -25.24 -2.37
CA GLU A 92 3.66 -24.45 -2.56
C GLU A 92 3.49 -22.95 -2.24
N THR A 93 2.28 -22.43 -2.30
CA THR A 93 1.99 -21.02 -1.99
C THR A 93 1.30 -20.86 -0.64
N GLN A 94 0.37 -21.73 -0.27
CA GLN A 94 -0.33 -21.59 1.01
C GLN A 94 0.53 -21.90 2.23
N ILE A 95 1.59 -22.67 2.06
CA ILE A 95 2.54 -22.98 3.13
C ILE A 95 3.05 -21.70 3.82
N TYR A 96 3.25 -20.61 3.09
CA TYR A 96 3.70 -19.34 3.68
C TYR A 96 2.68 -18.76 4.66
N ALA A 97 1.42 -18.69 4.26
CA ALA A 97 0.35 -18.20 5.12
C ALA A 97 0.10 -19.14 6.31
N TYR A 98 0.19 -20.45 6.07
CA TYR A 98 0.04 -21.48 7.09
C TYR A 98 1.13 -21.36 8.18
N GLU A 99 2.40 -21.28 7.79
CA GLU A 99 3.51 -21.15 8.74
C GLU A 99 3.42 -19.83 9.53
N SER A 100 3.09 -18.73 8.86
CA SER A 100 2.85 -17.44 9.54
C SER A 100 1.71 -17.54 10.57
N ALA A 101 0.61 -18.20 10.21
CA ALA A 101 -0.52 -18.39 11.13
C ALA A 101 -0.18 -19.32 12.31
N MET A 102 0.60 -20.36 12.07
CA MET A 102 1.05 -21.27 13.12
C MET A 102 2.02 -20.59 14.08
N GLU A 103 2.95 -19.77 13.58
CA GLU A 103 3.83 -18.95 14.44
C GLU A 103 3.01 -17.97 15.29
N LEU A 104 2.02 -17.29 14.71
CA LEU A 104 1.13 -16.39 15.45
C LEU A 104 0.38 -17.11 16.55
N LYS A 105 -0.12 -18.32 16.29
CA LYS A 105 -0.77 -19.17 17.28
C LYS A 105 0.19 -19.59 18.41
N GLU A 106 1.45 -19.88 18.10
CA GLU A 106 2.47 -20.21 19.11
C GLU A 106 2.84 -18.99 19.96
N LEU A 107 2.91 -17.81 19.36
CA LEU A 107 3.22 -16.56 20.07
C LEU A 107 2.07 -16.08 20.96
N PHE A 108 0.82 -16.26 20.51
CA PHE A 108 -0.39 -15.76 21.18
C PHE A 108 -1.46 -16.85 21.40
N PRO A 109 -1.14 -17.95 22.08
CA PRO A 109 -2.00 -19.15 22.14
C PRO A 109 -3.34 -18.94 22.85
N ASP A 110 -3.41 -17.94 23.73
CA ASP A 110 -4.63 -17.60 24.46
C ASP A 110 -5.63 -16.81 23.62
N VAL A 111 -5.15 -16.16 22.53
CA VAL A 111 -5.92 -15.22 21.71
C VAL A 111 -6.10 -15.71 20.28
N ILE A 112 -5.09 -16.37 19.71
CA ILE A 112 -5.11 -16.79 18.29
C ILE A 112 -5.30 -18.30 18.18
N GLU A 113 -6.22 -18.68 17.29
CA GLU A 113 -6.53 -20.06 16.95
C GLU A 113 -6.43 -20.27 15.44
N VAL A 114 -5.93 -21.44 15.02
CA VAL A 114 -5.88 -21.84 13.60
C VAL A 114 -6.80 -23.04 13.42
N ASP A 115 -7.70 -22.95 12.45
CA ASP A 115 -8.71 -23.98 12.13
C ASP A 115 -8.76 -24.23 10.62
N PHE A 116 -9.44 -25.31 10.21
CA PHE A 116 -9.51 -25.79 8.84
C PHE A 116 -10.94 -26.09 8.44
N LEU A 117 -11.32 -25.68 7.23
CA LEU A 117 -12.65 -25.88 6.65
C LEU A 117 -12.53 -26.41 5.23
N ASN A 118 -12.80 -27.67 5.00
CA ASN A 118 -12.89 -28.18 3.63
C ASN A 118 -14.15 -27.61 2.97
N VAL A 119 -13.95 -26.65 2.07
CA VAL A 119 -15.05 -25.94 1.36
C VAL A 119 -15.85 -26.86 0.44
N TRP A 120 -15.25 -27.94 -0.02
CA TRP A 120 -15.92 -28.93 -0.88
C TRP A 120 -16.87 -29.81 -0.09
N GLU A 121 -16.55 -30.09 1.18
CA GLU A 121 -17.39 -30.86 2.10
C GLU A 121 -18.45 -29.99 2.78
N GLN A 122 -18.14 -28.70 3.01
CA GLN A 122 -19.00 -27.76 3.71
C GLN A 122 -19.32 -26.47 2.90
N PRO A 123 -19.88 -26.62 1.67
CA PRO A 123 -20.04 -25.47 0.76
C PRO A 123 -21.04 -24.41 1.28
N LYS A 124 -21.96 -24.79 2.17
CA LYS A 124 -22.91 -23.88 2.79
C LYS A 124 -22.19 -22.93 3.75
N ARG A 125 -21.33 -23.47 4.62
CA ARG A 125 -20.54 -22.68 5.57
C ARG A 125 -19.55 -21.79 4.87
N ALA A 126 -18.87 -22.29 3.81
CA ALA A 126 -17.99 -21.49 2.99
C ALA A 126 -18.68 -20.27 2.40
N ARG A 127 -19.91 -20.43 1.88
CA ARG A 127 -20.69 -19.32 1.35
C ARG A 127 -21.14 -18.34 2.43
N GLU A 128 -21.52 -18.82 3.62
CA GLU A 128 -21.89 -17.98 4.77
C GLU A 128 -20.71 -17.12 5.24
N LEU A 129 -19.49 -17.61 5.11
CA LEU A 129 -18.24 -16.90 5.42
C LEU A 129 -17.76 -15.99 4.28
N GLY A 130 -18.42 -16.00 3.11
CA GLY A 130 -18.03 -15.20 1.95
C GLY A 130 -16.81 -15.75 1.19
N VAL A 131 -16.41 -17.01 1.44
CA VAL A 131 -15.29 -17.67 0.76
C VAL A 131 -15.66 -17.93 -0.70
N THR A 132 -14.77 -17.54 -1.60
CA THR A 132 -14.91 -17.72 -3.05
C THR A 132 -13.97 -18.76 -3.64
N HIS A 133 -12.85 -18.98 -2.97
CA HIS A 133 -11.79 -19.90 -3.39
C HIS A 133 -11.32 -20.78 -2.21
N SER A 134 -10.94 -22.03 -2.49
CA SER A 134 -10.35 -22.93 -1.47
C SER A 134 -8.97 -22.47 -0.97
N LEU A 135 -8.37 -21.50 -1.64
CA LEU A 135 -7.09 -20.90 -1.25
C LEU A 135 -7.26 -19.59 -0.47
N ASP A 136 -8.49 -19.13 -0.23
CA ASP A 136 -8.74 -17.97 0.61
C ASP A 136 -8.41 -18.29 2.07
N VAL A 137 -8.01 -17.28 2.84
CA VAL A 137 -7.79 -17.36 4.28
C VAL A 137 -8.83 -16.48 4.96
N VAL A 138 -9.54 -17.03 5.93
CA VAL A 138 -10.56 -16.30 6.69
C VAL A 138 -10.02 -15.98 8.07
N VAL A 139 -10.02 -14.70 8.44
CA VAL A 139 -9.77 -14.24 9.79
C VAL A 139 -11.11 -13.86 10.42
N MET A 140 -11.44 -14.39 11.57
CA MET A 140 -12.77 -14.19 12.15
C MET A 140 -12.73 -14.19 13.68
N THR A 141 -13.71 -13.52 14.27
CA THR A 141 -14.14 -13.64 15.67
C THR A 141 -15.55 -14.23 15.71
N GLU A 142 -16.20 -14.23 16.88
CA GLU A 142 -17.61 -14.66 16.96
C GLU A 142 -18.58 -13.76 16.17
N ASN A 143 -18.23 -12.48 15.99
CA ASN A 143 -19.11 -11.46 15.44
C ASN A 143 -18.71 -10.96 14.07
N GLU A 144 -17.43 -10.98 13.74
CA GLU A 144 -16.87 -10.38 12.53
C GLU A 144 -16.05 -11.37 11.70
N THR A 145 -16.06 -11.20 10.41
CA THR A 145 -15.34 -12.05 9.45
C THR A 145 -14.67 -11.21 8.39
N ASN A 146 -13.41 -11.50 8.10
CA ASN A 146 -12.65 -10.91 6.99
C ASN A 146 -12.03 -12.01 6.14
N VAL A 147 -12.30 -11.99 4.84
CA VAL A 147 -11.74 -12.95 3.87
C VAL A 147 -10.56 -12.32 3.16
N ILE A 148 -9.41 -12.98 3.22
CA ILE A 148 -8.19 -12.60 2.53
C ILE A 148 -8.07 -13.48 1.29
N SER A 149 -8.10 -12.88 0.10
CA SER A 149 -7.85 -13.61 -1.13
C SER A 149 -6.38 -14.04 -1.19
N GLN A 150 -6.13 -15.26 -1.68
CA GLN A 150 -4.76 -15.75 -1.88
C GLN A 150 -3.92 -14.80 -2.73
N SER A 151 -4.50 -14.24 -3.78
CA SER A 151 -3.79 -13.30 -4.68
C SER A 151 -3.27 -12.06 -3.95
N SER A 152 -3.92 -11.64 -2.86
CA SER A 152 -3.50 -10.48 -2.08
C SER A 152 -2.36 -10.79 -1.09
N LEU A 153 -2.06 -12.06 -0.82
CA LEU A 153 -0.96 -12.48 0.05
C LEU A 153 0.40 -12.40 -0.64
N PHE A 154 0.42 -12.34 -1.97
CA PHE A 154 1.64 -12.42 -2.76
C PHE A 154 1.75 -11.28 -3.76
N ILE A 155 2.97 -10.83 -3.98
CA ILE A 155 3.30 -9.99 -5.12
C ILE A 155 3.68 -10.91 -6.29
N THR A 156 3.03 -10.70 -7.42
CA THR A 156 3.25 -11.48 -8.64
C THR A 156 3.73 -10.54 -9.74
N ASP A 157 4.84 -10.88 -10.40
CA ASP A 157 5.28 -10.15 -11.57
C ASP A 157 4.24 -10.27 -12.70
N SER A 158 3.71 -9.14 -13.14
CA SER A 158 2.62 -9.08 -14.14
C SER A 158 3.02 -9.64 -15.51
N THR A 159 4.32 -9.63 -15.84
CA THR A 159 4.86 -10.12 -17.12
C THR A 159 5.13 -11.62 -17.09
N THR A 160 5.76 -12.12 -16.03
CA THR A 160 6.19 -13.51 -15.89
C THR A 160 5.19 -14.36 -15.12
N GLN A 161 4.22 -13.76 -14.45
CA GLN A 161 3.25 -14.43 -13.56
C GLN A 161 3.94 -15.24 -12.44
N THR A 162 5.14 -14.85 -12.06
CA THR A 162 5.89 -15.48 -10.96
C THR A 162 5.70 -14.71 -9.66
N VAL A 163 5.53 -15.43 -8.56
CA VAL A 163 5.51 -14.83 -7.22
C VAL A 163 6.88 -14.28 -6.89
N THR A 164 6.96 -13.01 -6.52
CA THR A 164 8.19 -12.29 -6.23
C THR A 164 8.36 -11.94 -4.76
N ALA A 165 7.26 -11.79 -4.00
CA ALA A 165 7.31 -11.54 -2.57
C ALA A 165 6.04 -12.05 -1.86
N TYR A 166 6.12 -12.19 -0.53
CA TYR A 166 5.04 -12.58 0.36
C TYR A 166 4.72 -11.43 1.34
N HIS A 167 3.44 -11.04 1.40
CA HIS A 167 2.93 -9.97 2.25
C HIS A 167 1.95 -10.47 3.34
N GLY A 168 1.94 -11.76 3.60
CA GLY A 168 0.91 -12.40 4.43
C GLY A 168 0.90 -11.92 5.88
N GLU A 169 2.06 -11.63 6.50
CA GLU A 169 2.08 -11.13 7.87
C GLU A 169 1.32 -9.80 8.00
N LYS A 170 1.56 -8.87 7.08
CA LYS A 170 0.87 -7.58 7.04
C LYS A 170 -0.63 -7.75 6.82
N ARG A 171 -1.03 -8.63 5.89
CA ARG A 171 -2.43 -8.91 5.58
C ARG A 171 -3.15 -9.61 6.75
N LEU A 172 -2.50 -10.57 7.41
CA LEU A 172 -3.04 -11.25 8.60
C LEU A 172 -3.22 -10.27 9.76
N ALA A 173 -2.19 -9.44 10.04
CA ALA A 173 -2.26 -8.44 11.11
C ALA A 173 -3.39 -7.42 10.87
N ALA A 174 -3.53 -6.92 9.64
CA ALA A 174 -4.60 -6.01 9.25
C ALA A 174 -5.99 -6.67 9.36
N ALA A 175 -6.13 -7.92 8.92
CA ALA A 175 -7.38 -8.67 9.04
C ALA A 175 -7.75 -8.94 10.50
N MET A 176 -6.77 -9.28 11.34
CA MET A 176 -6.99 -9.42 12.78
C MET A 176 -7.45 -8.13 13.43
N MET A 177 -6.79 -6.99 13.11
CA MET A 177 -7.23 -5.67 13.59
C MET A 177 -8.67 -5.37 13.18
N LYS A 178 -9.04 -5.67 11.93
CA LYS A 178 -10.37 -5.41 11.40
C LYS A 178 -11.46 -6.16 12.15
N VAL A 179 -11.25 -7.45 12.43
CA VAL A 179 -12.27 -8.28 13.10
C VAL A 179 -12.40 -8.03 14.61
N VAL A 180 -11.43 -7.33 15.23
CA VAL A 180 -11.51 -6.94 16.66
C VAL A 180 -11.90 -5.47 16.84
N SER A 181 -11.99 -4.68 15.75
CA SER A 181 -12.39 -3.28 15.83
C SER A 181 -13.89 -3.16 15.65
N ASP A 182 -14.56 -2.50 16.60
CA ASP A 182 -16.02 -2.29 16.54
C ASP A 182 -16.42 -1.32 15.42
N ASP A 183 -15.49 -0.40 15.01
CA ASP A 183 -15.71 0.60 13.96
C ASP A 183 -14.50 0.62 13.01
N SER A 184 -14.65 0.07 11.81
CA SER A 184 -13.67 0.26 10.74
C SER A 184 -13.95 1.58 10.02
N PRO A 185 -12.96 2.49 9.89
CA PRO A 185 -13.17 3.74 9.16
C PRO A 185 -13.51 3.45 7.70
N MET A 186 -14.52 4.17 7.16
CA MET A 186 -14.93 4.03 5.77
C MET A 186 -14.11 4.93 4.85
N CYS A 187 -13.58 4.35 3.78
CA CYS A 187 -13.01 5.08 2.65
C CYS A 187 -13.98 5.02 1.48
N TYR A 188 -14.44 6.18 1.00
CA TYR A 188 -15.26 6.26 -0.19
C TYR A 188 -14.45 6.75 -1.38
N VAL A 189 -14.41 5.94 -2.41
CA VAL A 189 -13.73 6.23 -3.68
C VAL A 189 -14.74 6.81 -4.65
N THR A 190 -14.47 8.00 -5.15
CA THR A 190 -15.34 8.66 -6.13
C THR A 190 -15.35 7.89 -7.44
N VAL A 191 -16.50 7.88 -8.10
CA VAL A 191 -16.71 7.27 -9.41
C VAL A 191 -17.63 8.14 -10.26
N ASN A 192 -17.69 7.85 -11.56
CA ASN A 192 -18.51 8.52 -12.59
C ASN A 192 -17.95 9.85 -13.12
N HIS A 193 -16.72 10.22 -12.75
CA HIS A 193 -15.97 11.31 -13.41
C HIS A 193 -14.85 10.79 -14.31
N GLY A 194 -14.93 9.50 -14.70
CA GLY A 194 -13.91 8.84 -15.53
C GLY A 194 -12.62 8.54 -14.77
N GLU A 195 -12.73 8.39 -13.44
CA GLU A 195 -11.62 8.00 -12.58
C GLU A 195 -11.02 6.66 -13.04
N GLU A 196 -9.72 6.61 -13.12
CA GLU A 196 -8.96 5.41 -13.48
C GLU A 196 -8.10 4.96 -12.29
N ILE A 197 -8.43 3.80 -11.75
CA ILE A 197 -7.61 3.13 -10.73
C ILE A 197 -6.88 2.00 -11.44
N ASP A 198 -5.60 2.21 -11.74
CA ASP A 198 -4.75 1.24 -12.47
C ASP A 198 -4.59 -0.09 -11.72
N SER A 199 -4.73 -0.07 -10.39
CA SER A 199 -4.47 -1.22 -9.56
C SER A 199 -5.28 -1.20 -8.27
N TYR A 200 -5.76 -2.37 -7.86
CA TYR A 200 -6.40 -2.55 -6.56
C TYR A 200 -5.43 -2.45 -5.37
N GLU A 201 -4.12 -2.33 -5.59
CA GLU A 201 -3.11 -2.27 -4.53
C GLU A 201 -3.26 -1.04 -3.62
N LEU A 202 -3.74 0.08 -4.16
CA LEU A 202 -4.12 1.22 -3.34
C LEU A 202 -5.23 0.86 -2.35
N LEU A 203 -6.28 0.17 -2.83
CA LEU A 203 -7.39 -0.25 -1.99
C LEU A 203 -6.97 -1.31 -0.96
N TYR A 204 -6.07 -2.23 -1.34
CA TYR A 204 -5.48 -3.19 -0.41
C TYR A 204 -4.63 -2.49 0.65
N THR A 205 -3.84 -1.49 0.26
CA THR A 205 -3.04 -0.71 1.22
C THR A 205 -3.94 0.04 2.22
N LEU A 206 -5.06 0.60 1.76
CA LEU A 206 -6.05 1.23 2.63
C LEU A 206 -6.74 0.21 3.55
N ALA A 207 -7.04 -0.98 3.03
CA ALA A 207 -7.59 -2.07 3.83
C ALA A 207 -6.60 -2.54 4.91
N ASP A 208 -5.30 -2.61 4.60
CA ASP A 208 -4.23 -2.89 5.57
C ASP A 208 -4.11 -1.80 6.64
N ALA A 209 -4.41 -0.55 6.28
CA ALA A 209 -4.49 0.55 7.23
C ALA A 209 -5.81 0.56 8.06
N GLY A 210 -6.67 -0.46 7.87
CA GLY A 210 -7.91 -0.65 8.63
C GLY A 210 -9.16 -0.08 7.99
N TYR A 211 -9.08 0.53 6.80
CA TYR A 211 -10.25 1.09 6.12
C TYR A 211 -11.09 0.00 5.44
N THR A 212 -12.40 0.20 5.43
CA THR A 212 -13.31 -0.49 4.51
C THR A 212 -13.58 0.42 3.33
N CYS A 213 -13.25 -0.04 2.11
CA CYS A 213 -13.42 0.77 0.90
C CYS A 213 -14.77 0.50 0.23
N SER A 214 -15.44 1.55 -0.23
CA SER A 214 -16.66 1.51 -1.03
C SER A 214 -16.62 2.57 -2.13
N PHE A 215 -17.39 2.41 -3.18
CA PHE A 215 -17.47 3.38 -4.27
C PHE A 215 -18.65 4.36 -4.05
N LEU A 216 -18.42 5.63 -4.41
CA LEU A 216 -19.39 6.70 -4.20
C LEU A 216 -19.56 7.56 -5.46
N ASP A 217 -20.79 7.61 -5.96
CA ASP A 217 -21.20 8.54 -7.01
C ASP A 217 -21.72 9.83 -6.37
N LEU A 218 -20.90 10.88 -6.39
CA LEU A 218 -21.21 12.17 -5.77
C LEU A 218 -22.39 12.90 -6.44
N LEU A 219 -22.65 12.64 -7.73
CA LEU A 219 -23.77 13.26 -8.42
C LEU A 219 -25.10 12.77 -7.83
N ASN A 220 -25.19 11.47 -7.55
CA ASN A 220 -26.45 10.84 -7.12
C ASN A 220 -26.57 10.71 -5.59
N PHE A 221 -25.47 10.70 -4.84
CA PHE A 221 -25.46 10.48 -3.40
C PHE A 221 -24.70 11.58 -2.66
N ASP A 222 -25.11 11.85 -1.43
CA ASP A 222 -24.32 12.65 -0.50
C ASP A 222 -23.19 11.81 0.08
N ILE A 223 -22.12 12.48 0.56
CA ILE A 223 -21.04 11.79 1.27
C ILE A 223 -21.64 11.27 2.59
N PRO A 224 -21.55 9.95 2.87
CA PRO A 224 -22.09 9.36 4.08
C PRO A 224 -21.41 9.91 5.36
N GLU A 225 -22.15 9.90 6.48
CA GLU A 225 -21.66 10.43 7.77
C GLU A 225 -20.51 9.59 8.36
N ASP A 226 -20.42 8.31 7.99
CA ASP A 226 -19.36 7.38 8.37
C ASP A 226 -18.10 7.51 7.50
N CYS A 227 -18.09 8.39 6.50
CA CYS A 227 -16.93 8.64 5.65
C CYS A 227 -15.78 9.23 6.46
N SER A 228 -14.72 8.47 6.63
CA SER A 228 -13.48 8.90 7.28
C SER A 228 -12.44 9.39 6.30
N LEU A 229 -12.48 8.88 5.06
CA LEU A 229 -11.61 9.26 3.96
C LEU A 229 -12.38 9.29 2.65
N LEU A 230 -12.34 10.41 1.95
CA LEU A 230 -12.75 10.49 0.55
C LEU A 230 -11.51 10.34 -0.34
N LEU A 231 -11.63 9.61 -1.44
CA LEU A 231 -10.53 9.34 -2.36
C LEU A 231 -10.95 9.59 -3.80
N THR A 232 -10.16 10.36 -4.55
CA THR A 232 -10.31 10.56 -5.99
C THR A 232 -8.99 10.26 -6.70
N VAL A 233 -9.04 9.44 -7.75
CA VAL A 233 -7.86 9.05 -8.54
C VAL A 233 -8.12 9.39 -10.01
N ASP A 234 -7.33 10.30 -10.56
CA ASP A 234 -7.29 10.63 -11.98
C ASP A 234 -8.66 10.92 -12.63
N PRO A 235 -9.43 11.89 -12.12
CA PRO A 235 -10.72 12.23 -12.71
C PRO A 235 -10.54 12.83 -14.11
N LYS A 236 -11.39 12.43 -15.05
CA LYS A 236 -11.38 12.92 -16.46
C LYS A 236 -12.58 13.82 -16.79
N GLN A 237 -13.54 13.95 -15.89
CA GLN A 237 -14.72 14.80 -16.02
C GLN A 237 -14.86 15.68 -14.79
N ASP A 238 -15.35 16.91 -15.00
CA ASP A 238 -15.44 17.91 -13.95
C ASP A 238 -16.58 17.61 -12.95
N MET A 239 -16.38 18.04 -11.73
CA MET A 239 -17.44 18.08 -10.71
C MET A 239 -18.43 19.18 -11.02
N THR A 240 -19.70 18.98 -10.67
CA THR A 240 -20.75 19.98 -10.85
C THR A 240 -20.65 21.09 -9.81
N ALA A 241 -20.80 22.35 -10.26
CA ALA A 241 -20.86 23.51 -9.38
C ALA A 241 -22.26 23.82 -8.81
N GLY A 242 -23.29 23.10 -9.28
CA GLY A 242 -24.68 23.29 -8.82
C GLY A 242 -25.47 24.33 -9.59
N GLU A 243 -25.11 24.64 -10.82
CA GLU A 243 -25.83 25.56 -11.68
C GLU A 243 -27.10 24.92 -12.28
N GLY A 244 -28.13 25.75 -12.52
CA GLY A 244 -29.34 25.30 -13.23
C GLY A 244 -30.20 24.25 -12.49
N GLY A 245 -30.04 24.10 -11.17
CA GLY A 245 -30.80 23.13 -10.36
C GLY A 245 -30.13 21.76 -10.28
N VAL A 246 -28.92 21.61 -10.80
CA VAL A 246 -28.08 20.42 -10.61
C VAL A 246 -27.46 20.47 -9.20
N VAL A 247 -27.28 19.31 -8.58
CA VAL A 247 -26.64 19.20 -7.26
C VAL A 247 -25.17 19.59 -7.38
N SER A 248 -24.67 20.39 -6.44
CA SER A 248 -23.26 20.78 -6.41
C SER A 248 -22.41 19.70 -5.71
N GLU A 249 -21.62 18.97 -6.47
CA GLU A 249 -20.65 18.01 -5.93
C GLU A 249 -19.52 18.73 -5.18
N VAL A 250 -19.03 19.85 -5.72
CA VAL A 250 -18.06 20.72 -5.04
C VAL A 250 -18.54 21.13 -3.64
N GLN A 251 -19.84 21.52 -3.52
CA GLN A 251 -20.39 21.88 -2.21
C GLN A 251 -20.51 20.67 -1.26
N LYS A 252 -20.79 19.48 -1.78
CA LYS A 252 -20.79 18.25 -0.95
C LYS A 252 -19.40 17.98 -0.38
N VAL A 253 -18.36 18.06 -1.20
CA VAL A 253 -16.97 17.86 -0.78
C VAL A 253 -16.57 18.95 0.25
N GLN A 254 -16.86 20.23 -0.04
CA GLN A 254 -16.53 21.30 0.90
C GLN A 254 -17.27 21.14 2.24
N LYS A 255 -18.53 20.76 2.22
CA LYS A 255 -19.31 20.49 3.45
C LYS A 255 -18.71 19.34 4.26
N TYR A 256 -18.31 18.27 3.60
CA TYR A 256 -17.64 17.12 4.21
C TYR A 256 -16.34 17.54 4.90
N LEU A 257 -15.52 18.31 4.21
CA LEU A 257 -14.26 18.83 4.74
C LEU A 257 -14.50 19.82 5.91
N ASP A 258 -15.55 20.67 5.84
CA ASP A 258 -15.93 21.56 6.95
C ASP A 258 -16.42 20.79 8.19
N GLN A 259 -16.85 19.54 8.01
CA GLN A 259 -17.27 18.64 9.08
C GLN A 259 -16.13 17.82 9.69
N GLY A 260 -14.89 18.02 9.24
CA GLY A 260 -13.69 17.32 9.75
C GLY A 260 -13.30 16.11 8.93
N GLY A 261 -13.85 15.93 7.72
CA GLY A 261 -13.48 14.84 6.80
C GLY A 261 -12.08 15.00 6.23
N ASN A 262 -11.53 13.90 5.74
CA ASN A 262 -10.22 13.87 5.07
C ASN A 262 -10.39 13.50 3.59
N TYR A 263 -9.62 14.15 2.74
CA TYR A 263 -9.69 13.94 1.30
C TYR A 263 -8.30 13.69 0.72
N MET A 264 -8.15 12.64 -0.09
CA MET A 264 -6.91 12.30 -0.79
C MET A 264 -7.16 12.29 -2.29
N VAL A 265 -6.26 12.91 -3.05
CA VAL A 265 -6.40 13.10 -4.50
C VAL A 265 -5.09 12.76 -5.20
N PHE A 266 -5.17 11.97 -6.27
CA PHE A 266 -4.06 11.64 -7.16
C PHE A 266 -4.35 12.18 -8.56
N LEU A 267 -3.43 12.97 -9.11
CA LEU A 267 -3.62 13.69 -10.37
C LEU A 267 -2.43 13.50 -11.31
N ALA A 268 -2.71 13.40 -12.60
CA ALA A 268 -1.70 13.36 -13.66
C ALA A 268 -1.36 14.78 -14.13
N PRO A 269 -0.21 14.99 -14.79
CA PRO A 269 0.15 16.31 -15.36
C PRO A 269 -0.87 16.88 -16.34
N ASP A 270 -1.60 16.01 -17.03
CA ASP A 270 -2.59 16.35 -18.04
C ASP A 270 -4.03 16.44 -17.50
N THR A 271 -4.24 16.18 -16.22
CA THR A 271 -5.59 16.19 -15.60
C THR A 271 -6.31 17.53 -15.85
N PHE A 272 -5.62 18.66 -15.78
CA PHE A 272 -6.17 19.98 -16.02
C PHE A 272 -5.94 20.52 -17.43
N ALA A 273 -5.27 19.76 -18.29
CA ALA A 273 -4.99 20.20 -19.65
C ALA A 273 -6.28 20.47 -20.43
N GLY A 274 -6.37 21.68 -21.00
CA GLY A 274 -7.55 22.09 -21.75
C GLY A 274 -8.72 22.65 -20.94
N GLY A 275 -8.55 22.86 -19.62
CA GLY A 275 -9.56 23.49 -18.75
C GLY A 275 -10.81 22.64 -18.52
N GLY A 276 -10.69 21.31 -18.66
CA GLY A 276 -11.82 20.39 -18.59
C GLY A 276 -12.38 20.14 -17.18
N LEU A 277 -11.65 20.52 -16.11
CA LEU A 277 -11.97 20.27 -14.70
C LEU A 277 -12.02 21.57 -13.88
N ALA A 278 -12.58 22.64 -14.43
CA ALA A 278 -12.52 23.98 -13.85
C ALA A 278 -13.13 24.08 -12.42
N ASN A 279 -14.21 23.36 -12.14
CA ASN A 279 -14.84 23.38 -10.81
C ASN A 279 -14.00 22.61 -9.77
N PHE A 280 -13.38 21.51 -10.20
CA PHE A 280 -12.50 20.72 -9.36
C PHE A 280 -11.20 21.48 -9.07
N GLU A 281 -10.62 22.13 -10.08
CA GLU A 281 -9.45 22.98 -9.95
C GLU A 281 -9.70 24.13 -8.98
N LEU A 282 -10.85 24.83 -9.08
CA LEU A 282 -11.26 25.87 -8.13
C LEU A 282 -11.39 25.36 -6.69
N LEU A 283 -11.88 24.13 -6.50
CA LEU A 283 -11.94 23.50 -5.18
C LEU A 283 -10.52 23.35 -4.60
N LEU A 284 -9.58 22.84 -5.40
CA LEU A 284 -8.18 22.66 -4.97
C LEU A 284 -7.50 24.01 -4.70
N GLU A 285 -7.72 25.02 -5.56
CA GLU A 285 -7.23 26.37 -5.32
C GLU A 285 -7.78 26.97 -4.04
N ASP A 286 -9.05 26.73 -3.68
CA ASP A 286 -9.62 27.19 -2.41
C ASP A 286 -8.90 26.57 -1.21
N TRP A 287 -8.32 25.40 -1.41
CA TRP A 287 -7.47 24.72 -0.42
C TRP A 287 -5.98 25.06 -0.56
N GLY A 288 -5.63 26.08 -1.36
CA GLY A 288 -4.28 26.57 -1.53
C GLY A 288 -3.42 25.75 -2.48
N VAL A 289 -4.00 24.79 -3.18
CA VAL A 289 -3.30 23.90 -4.12
C VAL A 289 -3.53 24.36 -5.56
N ASP A 290 -2.46 24.51 -6.31
CA ASP A 290 -2.45 24.80 -7.73
C ASP A 290 -1.28 24.03 -8.39
N PHE A 291 -1.21 23.99 -9.72
CA PHE A 291 -0.21 23.23 -10.45
C PHE A 291 0.64 24.13 -11.33
N ALA A 292 1.95 23.88 -11.30
CA ALA A 292 2.88 24.67 -12.09
C ALA A 292 2.68 24.45 -13.58
N HIS A 293 2.48 25.55 -14.30
CA HIS A 293 2.33 25.55 -15.75
C HIS A 293 3.05 26.73 -16.40
N SER A 294 3.27 26.66 -17.68
CA SER A 294 3.72 27.77 -18.52
C SER A 294 2.69 28.03 -19.60
N VAL A 295 2.73 29.24 -20.17
CA VAL A 295 1.88 29.57 -21.32
C VAL A 295 2.63 29.23 -22.59
N GLY A 296 2.12 28.28 -23.36
CA GLY A 296 2.66 27.86 -24.65
C GLY A 296 2.53 28.92 -25.74
N GLU A 297 3.18 28.70 -26.88
CA GLU A 297 3.15 29.60 -28.00
C GLU A 297 1.73 29.83 -28.57
N SER A 298 0.83 28.89 -28.39
CA SER A 298 -0.60 28.97 -28.75
C SER A 298 -1.47 29.74 -27.74
N GLY A 299 -0.91 30.13 -26.58
CA GLY A 299 -1.63 30.72 -25.47
C GLY A 299 -2.36 29.68 -24.59
N SER A 300 -2.13 28.39 -24.85
CA SER A 300 -2.62 27.28 -23.96
C SER A 300 -1.70 27.11 -22.78
N GLU A 301 -2.27 26.68 -21.66
CA GLU A 301 -1.51 26.25 -20.49
C GLU A 301 -0.85 24.90 -20.76
N GLU A 302 0.45 24.82 -20.45
CA GLU A 302 1.27 23.63 -20.56
C GLU A 302 1.78 23.29 -19.16
N TYR A 303 1.19 22.28 -18.52
CA TYR A 303 1.56 21.86 -17.17
C TYR A 303 2.95 21.22 -17.16
N TYR A 304 3.65 21.43 -16.04
CA TYR A 304 5.01 20.94 -15.91
C TYR A 304 5.04 19.42 -15.84
N GLN A 305 5.98 18.83 -16.57
CA GLN A 305 6.40 17.45 -16.41
C GLN A 305 7.76 17.44 -15.73
N ILE A 306 7.84 16.79 -14.57
CA ILE A 306 9.07 16.78 -13.77
C ILE A 306 9.96 15.63 -14.21
N LYS A 307 11.24 15.96 -14.43
CA LYS A 307 12.29 15.05 -14.85
C LYS A 307 13.47 15.16 -13.91
N ASP A 308 14.04 14.05 -13.47
CA ASP A 308 15.31 14.00 -12.74
C ASP A 308 16.15 12.83 -13.22
N SER A 309 17.13 13.10 -14.09
CA SER A 309 18.00 12.06 -14.62
C SER A 309 19.01 11.50 -13.60
N ALA A 310 19.23 12.19 -12.46
CA ALA A 310 20.14 11.77 -11.42
C ALA A 310 19.45 10.86 -10.39
N HIS A 311 18.14 11.07 -10.15
CA HIS A 311 17.35 10.32 -9.17
C HIS A 311 16.12 9.70 -9.87
N SER A 312 16.37 8.86 -10.88
CA SER A 312 15.33 8.18 -11.64
C SER A 312 15.61 6.69 -11.76
N VAL A 313 14.53 5.91 -11.80
CA VAL A 313 14.56 4.48 -12.12
C VAL A 313 14.37 4.22 -13.62
N SER A 314 13.83 5.20 -14.36
CA SER A 314 13.62 5.10 -15.80
C SER A 314 14.75 5.77 -16.59
N VAL A 315 15.00 5.24 -17.80
CA VAL A 315 16.05 5.77 -18.70
C VAL A 315 15.72 7.18 -19.20
N ASP A 316 14.43 7.48 -19.37
CA ASP A 316 13.96 8.80 -19.84
C ASP A 316 13.97 9.86 -18.73
N GLY A 317 14.06 9.45 -17.46
CA GLY A 317 14.13 10.33 -16.29
C GLY A 317 12.79 10.84 -15.78
N TYR A 318 11.65 10.28 -16.20
CA TYR A 318 10.31 10.69 -15.77
C TYR A 318 9.71 9.80 -14.67
N THR A 319 10.34 8.68 -14.33
CA THR A 319 10.02 7.92 -13.12
C THR A 319 11.06 8.23 -12.05
N ILE A 320 10.76 9.20 -11.20
CA ILE A 320 11.71 9.83 -10.29
C ILE A 320 11.50 9.40 -8.84
N PHE A 321 12.56 9.44 -8.03
CA PHE A 321 12.44 9.33 -6.59
C PHE A 321 11.99 10.65 -5.97
N GLY A 322 11.04 10.56 -5.03
CA GLY A 322 10.69 11.67 -4.15
C GLY A 322 11.60 11.74 -2.93
N SER A 323 11.91 12.96 -2.50
CA SER A 323 12.60 13.25 -1.25
C SER A 323 11.58 13.52 -0.16
N ILE A 324 11.55 12.68 0.86
CA ILE A 324 10.69 12.84 2.04
C ILE A 324 11.28 13.94 2.91
N GLY A 325 10.46 14.94 3.30
CA GLY A 325 10.90 16.03 4.16
C GLY A 325 11.27 15.53 5.57
N SER A 326 12.40 15.98 6.08
CA SER A 326 12.87 15.69 7.45
C SER A 326 12.44 16.72 8.49
N GLU A 327 11.73 17.75 8.09
CA GLU A 327 11.30 18.88 8.93
C GLU A 327 9.82 19.18 8.73
N GLY A 328 9.23 19.94 9.63
CA GLY A 328 7.85 20.41 9.56
C GLY A 328 6.82 19.27 9.58
N LYS A 329 5.78 19.38 8.76
CA LYS A 329 4.67 18.42 8.72
C LYS A 329 5.12 17.04 8.23
N ALA A 330 6.01 16.99 7.26
CA ALA A 330 6.54 15.73 6.73
C ALA A 330 7.19 14.87 7.84
N ALA A 331 8.00 15.48 8.71
CA ALA A 331 8.64 14.78 9.82
C ALA A 331 7.65 14.26 10.89
N THR A 332 6.42 14.74 10.91
CA THR A 332 5.36 14.25 11.82
C THR A 332 4.51 13.16 11.19
N VAL A 333 4.43 13.14 9.86
CA VAL A 333 3.65 12.14 9.09
C VAL A 333 4.46 10.88 8.85
N PHE A 334 5.74 11.02 8.51
CA PHE A 334 6.59 9.90 8.14
C PHE A 334 7.54 9.52 9.27
N ASP A 335 7.59 8.23 9.59
CA ASP A 335 8.53 7.67 10.54
C ASP A 335 9.96 7.65 9.92
N GLU A 336 10.99 7.63 10.78
CA GLU A 336 12.36 7.43 10.32
C GLU A 336 12.50 6.05 9.63
N GLY A 337 13.04 6.05 8.41
CA GLY A 337 13.30 4.83 7.67
C GLY A 337 12.25 4.46 6.61
N VAL A 338 11.20 5.27 6.40
CA VAL A 338 10.31 5.11 5.25
C VAL A 338 11.14 5.13 3.95
N LYS A 339 10.98 4.11 3.12
CA LYS A 339 11.71 3.99 1.86
C LYS A 339 11.36 5.12 0.90
N PRO A 340 12.29 5.52 0.02
CA PRO A 340 11.98 6.48 -1.03
C PRO A 340 10.84 6.00 -1.92
N ALA A 341 9.86 6.85 -2.15
CA ALA A 341 8.76 6.57 -3.06
C ALA A 341 9.10 7.02 -4.49
N ILE A 342 8.54 6.34 -5.48
CA ILE A 342 8.67 6.74 -6.88
C ILE A 342 7.44 7.47 -7.38
N PHE A 343 7.67 8.42 -8.28
CA PHE A 343 6.65 9.21 -8.95
C PHE A 343 6.86 9.07 -10.45
N LYS A 344 5.91 8.48 -11.14
CA LYS A 344 5.93 8.34 -12.59
C LYS A 344 5.08 9.45 -13.21
N ASP A 345 5.62 10.13 -14.21
CA ASP A 345 4.94 11.22 -14.94
C ASP A 345 4.34 12.27 -13.97
N ALA A 346 5.17 12.84 -13.10
CA ALA A 346 4.73 13.80 -12.10
C ALA A 346 4.67 15.23 -12.62
N THR A 347 3.75 16.03 -12.06
CA THR A 347 3.78 17.50 -12.17
C THR A 347 4.24 18.13 -10.85
N SER A 348 4.25 19.47 -10.78
CA SER A 348 4.61 20.20 -9.56
C SER A 348 3.41 20.89 -8.95
N ILE A 349 3.17 20.63 -7.68
CA ILE A 349 2.21 21.38 -6.86
C ILE A 349 2.84 22.71 -6.47
N ILE A 350 2.10 23.78 -6.58
CA ILE A 350 2.44 25.11 -6.10
C ILE A 350 1.35 25.66 -5.20
N VAL A 351 1.67 26.66 -4.41
CA VAL A 351 0.65 27.41 -3.65
C VAL A 351 -0.16 28.26 -4.63
N ALA A 352 -1.49 28.15 -4.56
CA ALA A 352 -2.40 28.92 -5.42
C ALA A 352 -2.13 30.41 -5.32
N GLU A 353 -2.19 31.13 -6.47
CA GLU A 353 -1.77 32.55 -6.60
C GLU A 353 -2.42 33.46 -5.57
N LYS A 354 -3.70 33.25 -5.27
CA LYS A 354 -4.46 34.04 -4.29
C LYS A 354 -3.92 33.99 -2.86
N TYR A 355 -3.00 33.06 -2.59
CA TYR A 355 -2.40 32.84 -1.27
C TYR A 355 -0.89 33.07 -1.24
N LYS A 356 -0.26 33.41 -2.35
CA LYS A 356 1.17 33.71 -2.45
C LYS A 356 1.53 34.96 -1.66
N SER A 357 1.73 34.86 -0.36
CA SER A 357 2.21 35.96 0.47
C SER A 357 3.50 35.67 1.23
N ALA A 358 4.00 34.43 1.18
CA ALA A 358 5.14 34.01 1.96
C ALA A 358 6.35 33.66 1.09
N SER A 359 7.53 34.03 1.56
CA SER A 359 8.82 33.84 0.90
C SER A 359 9.39 32.42 1.04
N ASP A 360 8.70 31.52 1.75
CA ASP A 360 9.19 30.18 2.11
C ASP A 360 8.42 29.01 1.49
N GLY A 361 7.48 29.30 0.58
CA GLY A 361 6.70 28.26 -0.10
C GLY A 361 5.63 27.60 0.76
N SER A 362 5.49 27.99 2.03
CA SER A 362 4.38 27.61 2.88
C SER A 362 3.25 28.62 2.80
N PHE A 363 2.03 28.19 3.07
CA PHE A 363 0.85 29.00 3.06
C PHE A 363 0.06 28.81 4.35
N SER A 364 -0.33 29.91 4.98
CA SER A 364 -1.31 29.92 6.06
C SER A 364 -2.30 31.05 5.82
N ALA A 365 -3.59 30.74 5.73
CA ALA A 365 -4.64 31.74 5.58
C ALA A 365 -5.83 31.45 6.48
N ASN A 366 -6.50 32.52 6.90
CA ASN A 366 -7.79 32.44 7.55
C ASN A 366 -8.82 33.15 6.66
N ILE A 367 -9.68 32.38 6.00
CA ILE A 367 -10.74 32.87 5.11
C ILE A 367 -12.07 32.33 5.60
N ASP A 368 -13.01 33.22 5.88
CA ASP A 368 -14.37 32.85 6.36
C ASP A 368 -14.33 31.99 7.63
N GLY A 369 -13.36 32.21 8.51
CA GLY A 369 -13.17 31.45 9.74
C GLY A 369 -12.52 30.07 9.54
N ARG A 370 -12.12 29.73 8.31
CA ARG A 370 -11.34 28.54 7.98
C ARG A 370 -9.85 28.90 8.03
N GLU A 371 -9.17 28.33 9.00
CA GLU A 371 -7.71 28.44 9.09
C GLU A 371 -7.10 27.25 8.33
N ARG A 372 -6.34 27.56 7.28
CA ARG A 372 -5.70 26.57 6.42
C ARG A 372 -4.19 26.72 6.41
N VAL A 373 -3.47 25.60 6.48
CA VAL A 373 -2.02 25.53 6.42
C VAL A 373 -1.61 24.53 5.37
N PHE A 374 -0.93 24.99 4.34
CA PHE A 374 -0.34 24.14 3.31
C PHE A 374 1.06 23.71 3.74
N SER A 375 1.41 22.45 3.54
CA SER A 375 2.73 21.90 3.81
C SER A 375 3.13 20.90 2.72
N PRO A 376 4.33 21.02 2.13
CA PRO A 376 4.87 19.97 1.29
C PRO A 376 5.19 18.73 2.14
N LEU A 377 4.87 17.55 1.63
CA LEU A 377 5.20 16.26 2.24
C LEU A 377 6.37 15.59 1.55
N ILE A 378 6.33 15.54 0.21
CA ILE A 378 7.36 14.94 -0.62
C ILE A 378 7.71 15.93 -1.73
N THR A 379 9.00 16.13 -1.93
CA THR A 379 9.53 17.03 -2.96
C THR A 379 10.50 16.29 -3.87
N THR A 380 10.97 16.92 -4.92
CA THR A 380 12.07 16.41 -5.74
C THR A 380 13.42 16.62 -5.05
N TYR A 381 14.45 16.03 -5.61
CA TYR A 381 15.82 16.48 -5.35
C TYR A 381 16.11 17.75 -6.14
N ASN A 382 17.18 18.45 -5.77
CA ASN A 382 17.61 19.72 -6.41
C ASN A 382 18.23 19.53 -7.82
N THR A 383 18.31 18.30 -8.31
CA THR A 383 18.75 17.95 -9.67
C THR A 383 17.59 17.90 -10.67
N ALA A 384 16.34 18.03 -10.20
CA ALA A 384 15.17 17.95 -11.05
C ALA A 384 15.01 19.17 -11.97
N GLU A 385 14.40 18.95 -13.10
CA GLU A 385 14.05 19.95 -14.11
C GLU A 385 12.56 19.83 -14.45
N ALA A 386 11.90 20.97 -14.63
CA ALA A 386 10.52 21.01 -15.14
C ALA A 386 10.55 21.22 -16.65
N HIS A 387 9.75 20.43 -17.36
CA HIS A 387 9.60 20.48 -18.81
C HIS A 387 8.16 20.86 -19.17
N ALA A 388 8.00 21.75 -20.13
CA ALA A 388 6.71 22.06 -20.77
C ALA A 388 6.93 22.23 -22.29
N GLY A 389 6.03 21.70 -23.09
CA GLY A 389 6.16 21.72 -24.55
C GLY A 389 7.48 21.11 -25.07
N GLY A 390 8.02 20.13 -24.33
CA GLY A 390 9.29 19.48 -24.65
C GLY A 390 10.55 20.30 -24.37
N LYS A 391 10.43 21.45 -23.69
CA LYS A 391 11.55 22.34 -23.32
C LYS A 391 11.69 22.40 -21.79
N VAL A 392 12.93 22.56 -21.31
CA VAL A 392 13.18 22.88 -19.90
C VAL A 392 12.67 24.31 -19.65
N VAL A 393 11.75 24.46 -18.71
CA VAL A 393 11.13 25.75 -18.34
C VAL A 393 11.55 26.21 -16.97
N ASP A 394 11.93 25.29 -16.09
CA ASP A 394 12.39 25.59 -14.73
C ASP A 394 13.36 24.53 -14.21
N LYS A 395 14.11 24.85 -13.16
CA LYS A 395 15.08 23.96 -12.52
C LYS A 395 15.02 24.09 -11.00
N ALA A 396 15.15 23.00 -10.31
CA ALA A 396 15.16 22.91 -8.85
C ALA A 396 16.44 23.48 -8.19
N ASN A 397 17.04 24.55 -8.74
CA ASN A 397 18.31 25.10 -8.25
C ASN A 397 18.20 25.74 -6.86
N ASP A 398 17.06 26.36 -6.56
CA ASP A 398 16.82 27.15 -5.35
C ASP A 398 15.62 26.64 -4.53
N GLY A 399 15.02 25.53 -4.92
CA GLY A 399 13.87 24.92 -4.26
C GLY A 399 13.39 23.68 -5.01
N ALA A 400 13.13 22.62 -4.28
CA ALA A 400 12.59 21.39 -4.85
C ALA A 400 11.14 21.59 -5.32
N PHE A 401 10.73 20.89 -6.37
CA PHE A 401 9.34 20.84 -6.81
C PHE A 401 8.53 19.98 -5.85
N THR A 402 7.36 20.43 -5.43
CA THR A 402 6.47 19.67 -4.55
C THR A 402 5.72 18.62 -5.36
N LEU A 403 5.87 17.35 -4.99
CA LEU A 403 5.22 16.21 -5.63
C LEU A 403 3.99 15.72 -4.85
N MET A 404 4.00 15.92 -3.54
CA MET A 404 2.88 15.60 -2.65
C MET A 404 2.79 16.65 -1.55
N SER A 405 1.58 17.10 -1.27
CA SER A 405 1.31 18.11 -0.25
C SER A 405 0.13 17.74 0.63
N VAL A 406 0.06 18.35 1.80
CA VAL A 406 -1.12 18.34 2.66
C VAL A 406 -1.53 19.77 2.99
N THR A 407 -2.83 20.05 2.88
CA THR A 407 -3.43 21.26 3.46
C THR A 407 -4.30 20.83 4.64
N GLU A 408 -3.97 21.36 5.81
CA GLU A 408 -4.76 21.16 7.03
C GLU A 408 -5.70 22.32 7.22
N GLN A 409 -6.97 22.05 7.53
CA GLN A 409 -7.97 23.06 7.86
C GLN A 409 -8.43 22.90 9.30
N SER A 410 -8.50 24.02 10.04
CA SER A 410 -9.24 24.13 11.31
C SER A 410 -10.47 25.00 11.10
N TYR A 411 -11.66 24.44 11.37
CA TYR A 411 -12.92 25.14 11.21
C TYR A 411 -13.93 24.69 12.26
N GLN A 412 -14.47 25.63 13.03
CA GLN A 412 -15.48 25.38 14.07
C GLN A 412 -15.08 24.27 15.08
N GLY A 413 -13.79 24.21 15.43
CA GLY A 413 -13.27 23.20 16.36
C GLY A 413 -13.06 21.80 15.73
N LYS A 414 -13.24 21.66 14.42
CA LYS A 414 -12.96 20.44 13.67
C LYS A 414 -11.69 20.61 12.84
N SER A 415 -10.99 19.51 12.62
CA SER A 415 -9.79 19.44 11.78
C SER A 415 -10.04 18.53 10.59
N SER A 416 -9.64 18.98 9.42
CA SER A 416 -9.72 18.22 8.17
C SER A 416 -8.43 18.36 7.37
N ARG A 417 -8.20 17.41 6.46
CA ARG A 417 -7.00 17.39 5.63
C ARG A 417 -7.34 17.10 4.18
N LEU A 418 -6.70 17.85 3.29
CA LEU A 418 -6.63 17.56 1.87
C LEU A 418 -5.18 17.16 1.55
N VAL A 419 -4.98 15.92 1.11
CA VAL A 419 -3.70 15.45 0.56
C VAL A 419 -3.80 15.38 -0.94
N VAL A 420 -2.84 15.98 -1.62
CA VAL A 420 -2.75 15.97 -3.09
C VAL A 420 -1.42 15.38 -3.52
N CYS A 421 -1.47 14.38 -4.38
CA CYS A 421 -0.33 13.78 -5.05
C CYS A 421 -0.35 14.15 -6.53
N ALA A 422 0.72 14.73 -7.03
CA ALA A 422 0.85 15.21 -8.40
C ALA A 422 1.36 14.13 -9.38
N SER A 423 1.00 12.87 -9.13
CA SER A 423 1.31 11.73 -9.99
C SER A 423 0.30 10.61 -9.76
N THR A 424 -0.40 10.19 -10.79
CA THR A 424 -1.24 8.98 -10.74
C THR A 424 -0.38 7.73 -10.77
N GLY A 425 0.78 7.78 -11.41
CA GLY A 425 1.74 6.69 -11.42
C GLY A 425 2.33 6.35 -10.04
N PHE A 426 2.14 7.23 -9.04
CA PHE A 426 2.47 6.94 -7.64
C PHE A 426 1.69 5.74 -7.08
N VAL A 427 0.45 5.56 -7.50
CA VAL A 427 -0.44 4.46 -7.08
C VAL A 427 -0.56 3.36 -8.12
N SER A 428 0.34 3.32 -9.11
CA SER A 428 0.42 2.22 -10.08
C SER A 428 0.78 0.89 -9.38
N GLU A 429 0.39 -0.22 -10.01
CA GLU A 429 0.71 -1.56 -9.51
C GLU A 429 2.21 -1.74 -9.24
N GLU A 430 3.07 -1.32 -10.20
CA GLU A 430 4.52 -1.39 -10.09
C GLU A 430 5.06 -0.64 -8.84
N ALA A 431 4.53 0.55 -8.57
CA ALA A 431 4.97 1.37 -7.45
C ALA A 431 4.49 0.82 -6.10
N MET A 432 3.22 0.38 -6.04
CA MET A 432 2.57 -0.04 -4.80
C MET A 432 2.97 -1.45 -4.34
N GLN A 433 3.21 -2.38 -5.27
CA GLN A 433 3.63 -3.74 -4.96
C GLN A 433 5.12 -3.86 -4.65
N SER A 434 5.91 -2.85 -4.97
CA SER A 434 7.36 -2.92 -4.83
C SER A 434 7.82 -3.04 -3.37
N VAL A 435 8.65 -4.01 -3.10
CA VAL A 435 9.37 -4.13 -1.80
C VAL A 435 10.56 -3.17 -1.70
N VAL A 436 10.94 -2.54 -2.82
CA VAL A 436 12.08 -1.61 -2.91
C VAL A 436 11.65 -0.16 -2.70
N TYR A 437 10.45 0.19 -3.17
CA TYR A 437 9.90 1.54 -3.10
C TYR A 437 8.93 1.68 -1.93
N GLY A 438 8.87 2.86 -1.35
CA GLY A 438 8.06 3.17 -0.17
C GLY A 438 6.65 3.68 -0.47
N ASN A 439 6.10 3.50 -1.68
CA ASN A 439 4.80 4.08 -2.05
C ASN A 439 3.66 3.63 -1.13
N SER A 440 3.56 2.32 -0.85
CA SER A 440 2.55 1.79 0.09
C SER A 440 2.81 2.22 1.54
N GLU A 441 4.09 2.35 1.96
CA GLU A 441 4.46 2.84 3.29
C GLU A 441 4.06 4.31 3.47
N VAL A 442 4.23 5.14 2.44
CA VAL A 442 3.80 6.55 2.40
C VAL A 442 2.28 6.65 2.58
N ILE A 443 1.49 5.89 1.82
CA ILE A 443 0.02 5.88 1.96
C ILE A 443 -0.38 5.44 3.38
N SER A 444 0.22 4.39 3.90
CA SER A 444 -0.06 3.90 5.26
C SER A 444 0.28 4.92 6.33
N SER A 445 1.37 5.68 6.17
CA SER A 445 1.76 6.75 7.10
C SER A 445 0.80 7.94 7.06
N ILE A 446 0.39 8.37 5.87
CA ILE A 446 -0.57 9.47 5.69
C ILE A 446 -1.93 9.10 6.28
N THR A 447 -2.43 7.90 6.00
CA THR A 447 -3.74 7.44 6.51
C THR A 447 -3.74 7.28 8.03
N ARG A 448 -2.63 6.84 8.61
CA ARG A 448 -2.42 6.79 10.06
C ARG A 448 -2.44 8.20 10.69
N ASP A 449 -1.78 9.19 10.07
CA ASP A 449 -1.82 10.57 10.53
C ASP A 449 -3.25 11.16 10.43
N MET A 450 -3.99 10.84 9.37
CA MET A 450 -5.40 11.23 9.21
C MET A 450 -6.31 10.61 10.28
N GLY A 451 -6.12 9.34 10.61
CA GLY A 451 -6.90 8.64 11.63
C GLY A 451 -6.69 9.18 13.05
N ARG A 452 -5.48 9.66 13.37
CA ARG A 452 -5.16 10.27 14.68
C ARG A 452 -5.88 11.58 14.94
N ALA A 453 -6.31 12.29 13.92
CA ALA A 453 -6.98 13.58 14.05
C ALA A 453 -8.46 13.46 14.46
N GLY A 454 -9.07 12.30 14.29
CA GLY A 454 -10.47 11.99 14.67
C GLY A 454 -10.62 11.34 16.05
N ALA A 455 -9.52 10.95 16.69
CA ALA A 455 -9.56 10.44 18.07
C ALA A 455 -9.60 11.61 19.07
N PRO A 456 -10.54 11.64 20.04
CA PRO A 456 -10.63 12.68 21.05
C PRO A 456 -9.41 12.70 21.98
#